data_d21feb0198b19d9f83e0e6f1037dbc70
#
_entry.id   d21feb0198b19d9f83e0e6f1037dbc70
#
_cell.length_a   1.000
_cell.length_b   1.000
_cell.length_c   1.000
_cell.angle_alpha   90.00
_cell.angle_beta   90.00
_cell.angle_gamma   90.00
#
_symmetry.space_group_name_H-M   'P 1'
#
loop_
_entity.id
_entity.type
_entity.pdbx_description
1 polymer ?
#
loop_
_entity_poly.entity_id
_entity_poly.type
_entity_poly.pdbx_seq_one_letter_code
_entity_poly.pdbx_strand_id
1 'polypeptide(L)'
;MIRCLKTDLYRALFNFKFVIIVLCIAIIPFLGASGTGGIDLSILAKGDSIFDCLYYALVMSHFGIMVFIFTALTFSDCLCDDLNYKNYLYSVTRSGKNTYILSKIITVVVSVIVSFMLGMILYAFMSKTFFRFNWYKTGADNFVLSDLMDSNLFKGLVEEKKYVTIFMIMILFQSLLYCITSLCSMLASLYIKNRLLVLCVPCILITVGNYIMIELIPNFPGYIYVYMMNSFQQK
;
A
#
# COMPACT_ATOMS: atom_id res chain seq x y z
N MET A 1 5.31 -0.36 28.25
CA MET A 1 4.71 -0.29 26.92
C MET A 1 5.12 0.97 26.17
N ILE A 2 4.80 2.18 26.64
CA ILE A 2 5.05 3.46 25.93
C ILE A 2 6.52 3.66 25.52
N ARG A 3 7.49 3.32 26.39
CA ARG A 3 8.92 3.47 26.07
C ARG A 3 9.36 2.56 24.92
N CYS A 4 8.92 1.28 24.90
CA CYS A 4 9.25 0.36 23.79
C CYS A 4 8.63 0.85 22.50
N LEU A 5 7.35 1.21 22.52
CA LEU A 5 6.63 1.73 21.37
C LEU A 5 7.32 2.98 20.78
N LYS A 6 7.69 3.94 21.64
CA LYS A 6 8.40 5.15 21.20
C LYS A 6 9.73 4.83 20.52
N THR A 7 10.50 3.90 21.07
CA THR A 7 11.78 3.48 20.51
C THR A 7 11.60 2.77 19.16
N ASP A 8 10.62 1.86 19.07
CA ASP A 8 10.33 1.13 17.84
C ASP A 8 9.81 2.07 16.74
N LEU A 9 8.90 2.99 17.06
CA LEU A 9 8.39 4.02 16.13
C LEU A 9 9.52 4.95 15.65
N TYR A 10 10.41 5.36 16.55
CA TYR A 10 11.54 6.20 16.15
C TYR A 10 12.46 5.45 15.16
N ARG A 11 12.77 4.19 15.43
CA ARG A 11 13.57 3.33 14.53
C ARG A 11 12.88 3.10 13.18
N ALA A 12 11.54 2.99 13.16
CA ALA A 12 10.76 2.77 11.96
C ALA A 12 10.66 4.02 11.06
N LEU A 13 10.35 5.18 11.66
CA LEU A 13 9.99 6.39 10.92
C LEU A 13 11.19 7.32 10.67
N PHE A 14 12.11 7.43 11.64
CA PHE A 14 13.26 8.32 11.56
C PHE A 14 14.53 7.60 11.05
N ASN A 15 14.39 6.91 9.91
CA ASN A 15 15.49 6.24 9.24
C ASN A 15 15.52 6.67 7.77
N PHE A 16 16.74 6.83 7.21
CA PHE A 16 16.91 7.12 5.78
C PHE A 16 16.24 6.09 4.88
N LYS A 17 16.19 4.82 5.30
CA LYS A 17 15.44 3.74 4.65
C LYS A 17 13.96 4.11 4.45
N PHE A 18 13.32 4.73 5.47
CA PHE A 18 11.92 5.14 5.41
C PHE A 18 11.68 6.19 4.32
N VAL A 19 12.56 7.18 4.22
CA VAL A 19 12.46 8.23 3.18
C VAL A 19 12.57 7.64 1.78
N ILE A 20 13.51 6.70 1.57
CA ILE A 20 13.63 6.00 0.27
C ILE A 20 12.35 5.23 -0.06
N ILE A 21 11.77 4.52 0.91
CA ILE A 21 10.54 3.76 0.71
C ILE A 21 9.38 4.69 0.31
N VAL A 22 9.21 5.82 0.99
CA VAL A 22 8.18 6.81 0.66
C VAL A 22 8.36 7.33 -0.78
N LEU A 23 9.60 7.63 -1.19
CA LEU A 23 9.91 8.06 -2.55
C LEU A 23 9.62 6.96 -3.57
N CYS A 24 10.00 5.71 -3.29
CA CYS A 24 9.70 4.58 -4.17
C CYS A 24 8.19 4.39 -4.35
N ILE A 25 7.40 4.45 -3.27
CA ILE A 25 5.94 4.35 -3.33
C ILE A 25 5.34 5.49 -4.17
N ALA A 26 5.89 6.71 -4.09
CA ALA A 26 5.42 7.85 -4.87
C ALA A 26 5.73 7.73 -6.38
N ILE A 27 6.82 7.04 -6.75
CA ILE A 27 7.25 6.89 -8.15
C ILE A 27 6.51 5.73 -8.85
N ILE A 28 6.14 4.68 -8.14
CA ILE A 28 5.48 3.49 -8.71
C ILE A 28 4.26 3.83 -9.58
N PRO A 29 3.33 4.73 -9.19
CA PRO A 29 2.19 5.06 -10.04
C PRO A 29 2.58 5.62 -11.41
N PHE A 30 3.68 6.37 -11.51
CA PHE A 30 4.18 6.88 -12.79
C PHE A 30 4.78 5.77 -13.66
N LEU A 31 5.44 4.78 -13.06
CA LEU A 31 6.00 3.64 -13.78
C LEU A 31 4.91 2.70 -14.31
N GLY A 32 3.84 2.54 -13.56
CA GLY A 32 2.73 1.65 -13.90
C GLY A 32 1.69 2.25 -14.83
N ALA A 33 1.64 3.57 -14.96
CA ALA A 33 0.64 4.27 -15.76
C ALA A 33 0.67 3.92 -17.26
N SER A 34 1.81 3.42 -17.77
CA SER A 34 1.95 3.02 -19.17
C SER A 34 1.20 1.72 -19.56
N GLY A 35 0.64 0.98 -18.58
CA GLY A 35 -0.21 -0.21 -18.81
C GLY A 35 0.42 -1.38 -19.59
N THR A 36 1.48 -1.14 -20.33
CA THR A 36 2.07 -2.07 -21.28
C THR A 36 3.34 -2.78 -20.79
N GLY A 37 3.67 -2.62 -19.50
CA GLY A 37 4.89 -3.23 -18.92
C GLY A 37 6.20 -2.55 -19.31
N GLY A 38 6.15 -1.49 -20.13
CA GLY A 38 7.29 -0.65 -20.50
C GLY A 38 7.21 0.72 -19.84
N ILE A 39 8.35 1.33 -19.55
CA ILE A 39 8.45 2.70 -19.05
C ILE A 39 8.32 3.66 -20.23
N ASP A 40 7.10 3.90 -20.66
CA ASP A 40 6.83 4.84 -21.75
C ASP A 40 6.28 6.15 -21.19
N LEU A 41 7.19 7.02 -20.76
CA LEU A 41 6.85 8.34 -20.20
C LEU A 41 6.14 9.26 -21.22
N SER A 42 6.17 8.90 -22.51
CA SER A 42 5.46 9.65 -23.55
C SER A 42 3.94 9.48 -23.48
N ILE A 43 3.46 8.42 -22.83
CA ILE A 43 2.03 8.13 -22.61
C ILE A 43 1.46 8.99 -21.49
N LEU A 44 2.30 9.55 -20.62
CA LEU A 44 1.90 10.54 -19.62
C LEU A 44 1.56 11.87 -20.31
N ALA A 45 0.48 11.85 -21.09
CA ALA A 45 0.02 13.03 -21.82
C ALA A 45 -0.45 14.11 -20.83
N LYS A 46 -0.17 15.38 -21.17
CA LYS A 46 -0.70 16.51 -20.42
C LYS A 46 -2.23 16.41 -20.34
N GLY A 47 -2.77 16.33 -19.14
CA GLY A 47 -4.21 16.28 -18.92
C GLY A 47 -4.77 14.91 -18.51
N ASP A 48 -3.91 13.92 -18.25
CA ASP A 48 -4.36 12.63 -17.72
C ASP A 48 -4.94 12.75 -16.30
N SER A 49 -5.71 11.73 -15.91
CA SER A 49 -6.37 11.67 -14.61
C SER A 49 -5.44 11.07 -13.56
N ILE A 50 -5.36 11.70 -12.38
CA ILE A 50 -4.63 11.16 -11.23
C ILE A 50 -5.20 9.81 -10.80
N PHE A 51 -6.54 9.67 -10.83
CA PHE A 51 -7.21 8.43 -10.44
C PHE A 51 -6.95 7.30 -11.45
N ASP A 52 -7.02 7.58 -12.75
CA ASP A 52 -6.81 6.56 -13.77
C ASP A 52 -5.36 6.07 -13.76
N CYS A 53 -4.38 6.98 -13.67
CA CYS A 53 -2.97 6.60 -13.52
C CYS A 53 -2.73 5.74 -12.29
N LEU A 54 -3.34 6.09 -11.15
CA LEU A 54 -3.22 5.31 -9.92
C LEU A 54 -3.85 3.92 -10.08
N TYR A 55 -5.03 3.84 -10.67
CA TYR A 55 -5.74 2.59 -10.93
C TYR A 55 -4.93 1.68 -11.85
N TYR A 56 -4.49 2.18 -13.01
CA TYR A 56 -3.66 1.39 -13.93
C TYR A 56 -2.37 0.90 -13.25
N ALA A 57 -1.71 1.73 -12.46
CA ALA A 57 -0.47 1.37 -11.81
C ALA A 57 -0.63 0.32 -10.71
N LEU A 58 -1.66 0.45 -9.87
CA LEU A 58 -1.85 -0.45 -8.74
C LEU A 58 -2.60 -1.72 -9.12
N VAL A 59 -3.54 -1.62 -10.08
CA VAL A 59 -4.47 -2.70 -10.44
C VAL A 59 -4.00 -3.48 -11.66
N MET A 60 -3.72 -2.77 -12.75
CA MET A 60 -3.48 -3.40 -14.06
C MET A 60 -2.01 -3.71 -14.31
N SER A 61 -1.09 -2.97 -13.68
CA SER A 61 0.33 -3.19 -13.89
C SER A 61 0.94 -4.14 -12.86
N HIS A 62 1.99 -4.86 -13.26
CA HIS A 62 2.79 -5.69 -12.34
C HIS A 62 3.52 -4.85 -11.27
N PHE A 63 3.64 -3.55 -11.45
CA PHE A 63 4.27 -2.64 -10.49
C PHE A 63 3.48 -2.51 -9.18
N GLY A 64 2.15 -2.75 -9.19
CA GLY A 64 1.34 -2.79 -7.98
C GLY A 64 1.86 -3.78 -6.93
N ILE A 65 2.44 -4.92 -7.36
CA ILE A 65 3.02 -5.91 -6.45
C ILE A 65 4.23 -5.33 -5.70
N MET A 66 5.02 -4.44 -6.33
CA MET A 66 6.17 -3.82 -5.68
C MET A 66 5.79 -2.96 -4.48
N VAL A 67 4.59 -2.37 -4.48
CA VAL A 67 4.10 -1.59 -3.34
C VAL A 67 3.99 -2.46 -2.08
N PHE A 68 3.58 -3.74 -2.22
CA PHE A 68 3.54 -4.68 -1.10
C PHE A 68 4.92 -4.96 -0.51
N ILE A 69 5.96 -5.05 -1.36
CA ILE A 69 7.34 -5.22 -0.91
C ILE A 69 7.81 -3.97 -0.18
N PHE A 70 7.61 -2.79 -0.75
CA PHE A 70 8.06 -1.54 -0.15
C PHE A 70 7.35 -1.23 1.17
N THR A 71 6.06 -1.50 1.27
CA THR A 71 5.32 -1.33 2.54
C THR A 71 5.78 -2.34 3.60
N ALA A 72 6.06 -3.59 3.24
CA ALA A 72 6.63 -4.58 4.16
C ALA A 72 8.07 -4.20 4.58
N LEU A 73 8.86 -3.61 3.69
CA LEU A 73 10.21 -3.13 3.99
C LEU A 73 10.27 -2.07 5.08
N THR A 74 9.17 -1.40 5.42
CA THR A 74 9.17 -0.33 6.43
C THR A 74 9.63 -0.82 7.80
N PHE A 75 9.05 -1.91 8.30
CA PHE A 75 9.37 -2.44 9.62
C PHE A 75 9.05 -3.93 9.83
N SER A 76 8.48 -4.65 8.86
CA SER A 76 8.07 -6.05 9.07
C SER A 76 9.24 -7.03 9.25
N ASP A 77 10.44 -6.65 8.84
CA ASP A 77 11.68 -7.41 9.03
C ASP A 77 12.30 -7.26 10.45
N CYS A 78 11.74 -6.38 11.29
CA CYS A 78 12.31 -6.07 12.60
C CYS A 78 12.39 -7.27 13.55
N LEU A 79 11.43 -8.21 13.49
CA LEU A 79 11.49 -9.42 14.30
C LEU A 79 12.58 -10.37 13.83
N CYS A 80 12.80 -10.48 12.53
CA CYS A 80 13.89 -11.27 11.97
C CYS A 80 15.23 -10.75 12.47
N ASP A 81 15.44 -9.43 12.44
CA ASP A 81 16.66 -8.79 12.94
C ASP A 81 16.81 -8.99 14.45
N ASP A 82 15.76 -8.77 15.25
CA ASP A 82 15.79 -8.94 16.70
C ASP A 82 16.09 -10.40 17.11
N LEU A 83 15.57 -11.40 16.36
CA LEU A 83 15.85 -12.81 16.59
C LEU A 83 17.28 -13.19 16.20
N ASN A 84 17.77 -12.72 15.05
CA ASN A 84 19.10 -13.01 14.56
C ASN A 84 20.20 -12.43 15.48
N TYR A 85 20.01 -11.23 15.99
CA TYR A 85 20.94 -10.55 16.89
C TYR A 85 20.68 -10.82 18.38
N LYS A 86 19.71 -11.70 18.73
CA LYS A 86 19.28 -12.02 20.10
C LYS A 86 18.84 -10.79 20.93
N ASN A 87 18.56 -9.66 20.30
CA ASN A 87 18.11 -8.44 20.97
C ASN A 87 16.74 -8.60 21.65
N TYR A 88 15.94 -9.57 21.17
CA TYR A 88 14.64 -9.86 21.75
C TYR A 88 14.74 -10.29 23.23
N LEU A 89 15.82 -11.00 23.63
CA LEU A 89 16.01 -11.45 25.02
C LEU A 89 16.04 -10.24 25.99
N TYR A 90 16.84 -9.23 25.66
CA TYR A 90 16.94 -8.02 26.50
C TYR A 90 15.64 -7.23 26.53
N SER A 91 14.95 -7.16 25.39
CA SER A 91 13.69 -6.42 25.28
C SER A 91 12.56 -7.12 26.02
N VAL A 92 12.47 -8.46 25.92
CA VAL A 92 11.43 -9.26 26.59
C VAL A 92 11.64 -9.30 28.09
N THR A 93 12.89 -9.47 28.58
CA THR A 93 13.18 -9.46 30.03
C THR A 93 12.85 -8.12 30.68
N ARG A 94 13.03 -7.01 29.97
CA ARG A 94 12.78 -5.66 30.48
C ARG A 94 11.32 -5.24 30.42
N SER A 95 10.56 -5.60 29.38
CA SER A 95 9.22 -5.10 29.13
C SER A 95 8.10 -6.12 29.24
N GLY A 96 8.44 -7.40 29.34
CA GLY A 96 7.50 -8.50 29.28
C GLY A 96 7.14 -8.88 27.83
N LYS A 97 6.87 -10.18 27.59
CA LYS A 97 6.63 -10.75 26.27
C LYS A 97 5.47 -10.11 25.53
N ASN A 98 4.34 -9.93 26.20
CA ASN A 98 3.12 -9.40 25.57
C ASN A 98 3.29 -7.92 25.16
N THR A 99 3.94 -7.14 26.01
CA THR A 99 4.22 -5.72 25.73
C THR A 99 5.17 -5.55 24.56
N TYR A 100 6.18 -6.42 24.46
CA TYR A 100 7.12 -6.43 23.34
C TYR A 100 6.41 -6.74 22.00
N ILE A 101 5.63 -7.83 21.95
CA ILE A 101 4.90 -8.21 20.72
C ILE A 101 3.90 -7.14 20.30
N LEU A 102 3.12 -6.61 21.25
CA LEU A 102 2.14 -5.58 20.96
C LEU A 102 2.80 -4.28 20.43
N SER A 103 3.94 -3.90 21.01
CA SER A 103 4.73 -2.77 20.50
C SER A 103 5.12 -2.96 19.03
N LYS A 104 5.58 -4.15 18.65
CA LYS A 104 5.97 -4.48 17.27
C LYS A 104 4.78 -4.42 16.31
N ILE A 105 3.65 -5.03 16.68
CA ILE A 105 2.44 -5.01 15.86
C ILE A 105 1.99 -3.57 15.59
N ILE A 106 1.88 -2.75 16.64
CA ILE A 106 1.45 -1.35 16.50
C ILE A 106 2.44 -0.57 15.63
N THR A 107 3.74 -0.79 15.82
CA THR A 107 4.77 -0.10 15.02
C THR A 107 4.70 -0.47 13.54
N VAL A 108 4.50 -1.75 13.19
CA VAL A 108 4.32 -2.18 11.81
C VAL A 108 3.10 -1.50 11.19
N VAL A 109 1.95 -1.56 11.87
CA VAL A 109 0.70 -0.94 11.36
C VAL A 109 0.89 0.55 11.13
N VAL A 110 1.40 1.28 12.11
CA VAL A 110 1.60 2.73 12.00
C VAL A 110 2.61 3.07 10.92
N SER A 111 3.74 2.35 10.84
CA SER A 111 4.77 2.64 9.83
C SER A 111 4.28 2.39 8.40
N VAL A 112 3.48 1.35 8.18
CA VAL A 112 2.88 1.04 6.87
C VAL A 112 1.88 2.11 6.46
N ILE A 113 0.94 2.47 7.35
CA ILE A 113 -0.05 3.52 7.06
C ILE A 113 0.67 4.84 6.73
N VAL A 114 1.60 5.26 7.58
CA VAL A 114 2.29 6.54 7.40
C VAL A 114 3.13 6.55 6.13
N SER A 115 3.88 5.49 5.83
CA SER A 115 4.70 5.42 4.61
C SER A 115 3.86 5.44 3.34
N PHE A 116 2.76 4.68 3.32
CA PHE A 116 1.87 4.64 2.16
C PHE A 116 1.12 5.95 1.96
N MET A 117 0.54 6.52 3.03
CA MET A 117 -0.14 7.82 2.98
C MET A 117 0.80 8.94 2.49
N LEU A 118 2.01 9.04 3.06
CA LEU A 118 2.99 10.03 2.64
C LEU A 118 3.44 9.82 1.19
N GLY A 119 3.66 8.57 0.76
CA GLY A 119 4.01 8.24 -0.62
C GLY A 119 2.93 8.68 -1.61
N MET A 120 1.66 8.40 -1.31
CA MET A 120 0.54 8.77 -2.17
C MET A 120 0.24 10.27 -2.18
N ILE A 121 0.40 10.96 -1.05
CA ILE A 121 0.30 12.43 -1.00
C ILE A 121 1.42 13.05 -1.87
N LEU A 122 2.64 12.53 -1.78
CA LEU A 122 3.77 12.98 -2.60
C LEU A 122 3.50 12.71 -4.09
N TYR A 123 2.95 11.54 -4.44
CA TYR A 123 2.50 11.22 -5.80
C TYR A 123 1.49 12.26 -6.32
N ALA A 124 0.43 12.56 -5.56
CA ALA A 124 -0.57 13.54 -5.96
C ALA A 124 0.02 14.95 -6.13
N PHE A 125 0.96 15.33 -5.25
CA PHE A 125 1.68 16.60 -5.35
C PHE A 125 2.54 16.65 -6.61
N MET A 126 3.33 15.61 -6.90
CA MET A 126 4.16 15.51 -8.10
C MET A 126 3.31 15.51 -9.37
N SER A 127 2.19 14.78 -9.38
CA SER A 127 1.26 14.72 -10.52
C SER A 127 0.71 16.10 -10.88
N LYS A 128 0.36 16.90 -9.90
CA LYS A 128 -0.15 18.26 -10.13
C LYS A 128 0.92 19.24 -10.54
N THR A 129 2.09 19.19 -9.89
CA THR A 129 3.14 20.22 -10.11
C THR A 129 3.94 19.97 -11.38
N PHE A 130 4.36 18.74 -11.63
CA PHE A 130 5.23 18.42 -12.78
C PHE A 130 4.47 18.05 -14.04
N PHE A 131 3.39 17.24 -13.91
CA PHE A 131 2.66 16.72 -15.05
C PHE A 131 1.37 17.50 -15.35
N ARG A 132 0.94 18.38 -14.45
CA ARG A 132 -0.32 19.14 -14.55
C ARG A 132 -1.54 18.24 -14.76
N PHE A 133 -1.57 17.08 -14.13
CA PHE A 133 -2.69 16.16 -14.19
C PHE A 133 -3.94 16.77 -13.51
N ASN A 134 -5.09 16.46 -14.07
CA ASN A 134 -6.37 16.74 -13.44
C ASN A 134 -6.73 15.60 -12.47
N TRP A 135 -7.68 15.86 -11.55
CA TRP A 135 -8.19 14.77 -10.71
C TRP A 135 -8.88 13.72 -11.56
N TYR A 136 -9.59 14.13 -12.61
CA TYR A 136 -10.28 13.28 -13.58
C TYR A 136 -10.20 13.90 -14.96
N LYS A 137 -10.35 13.06 -15.99
CA LYS A 137 -10.39 13.46 -17.39
C LYS A 137 -11.85 13.68 -17.80
N THR A 138 -12.16 14.81 -18.41
CA THR A 138 -13.50 15.07 -18.96
C THR A 138 -13.65 14.34 -20.29
N GLY A 139 -14.42 13.25 -20.32
CA GLY A 139 -14.67 12.46 -21.54
C GLY A 139 -15.23 11.07 -21.22
N ALA A 140 -15.66 10.35 -22.27
CA ALA A 140 -16.29 9.03 -22.14
C ALA A 140 -15.40 7.91 -21.59
N ASP A 141 -14.08 8.16 -21.46
CA ASP A 141 -13.08 7.15 -21.11
C ASP A 141 -12.69 7.14 -19.62
N ASN A 142 -13.50 7.72 -18.74
CA ASN A 142 -13.23 7.75 -17.28
C ASN A 142 -13.76 6.50 -16.60
N PHE A 143 -13.00 5.41 -16.70
CA PHE A 143 -13.39 4.12 -16.12
C PHE A 143 -13.53 4.18 -14.59
N VAL A 144 -12.57 4.80 -13.91
CA VAL A 144 -12.58 4.88 -12.44
C VAL A 144 -13.67 5.81 -11.93
N LEU A 145 -13.95 6.91 -12.64
CA LEU A 145 -14.99 7.85 -12.23
C LEU A 145 -16.40 7.27 -12.42
N SER A 146 -16.64 6.51 -13.51
CA SER A 146 -17.92 5.82 -13.72
C SER A 146 -18.19 4.81 -12.59
N ASP A 147 -17.20 4.00 -12.24
CA ASP A 147 -17.32 3.05 -11.14
C ASP A 147 -17.56 3.74 -9.79
N LEU A 148 -16.92 4.89 -9.55
CA LEU A 148 -17.15 5.68 -8.34
C LEU A 148 -18.53 6.34 -8.30
N MET A 149 -19.09 6.73 -9.45
CA MET A 149 -20.45 7.28 -9.56
C MET A 149 -21.52 6.20 -9.35
N ASP A 150 -21.27 4.97 -9.77
CA ASP A 150 -22.18 3.84 -9.57
C ASP A 150 -22.16 3.37 -8.10
N SER A 151 -21.13 3.75 -7.33
CA SER A 151 -21.05 3.42 -5.92
C SER A 151 -21.87 4.36 -5.05
N ASN A 152 -22.74 3.80 -4.21
CA ASN A 152 -23.56 4.58 -3.27
C ASN A 152 -22.72 5.40 -2.26
N LEU A 153 -21.50 4.95 -1.96
CA LEU A 153 -20.62 5.60 -0.97
C LEU A 153 -19.99 6.89 -1.49
N PHE A 154 -19.58 6.92 -2.75
CA PHE A 154 -18.82 8.03 -3.31
C PHE A 154 -19.65 9.00 -4.16
N LYS A 155 -20.85 8.60 -4.59
CA LYS A 155 -21.73 9.39 -5.45
C LYS A 155 -21.92 10.84 -4.97
N GLY A 156 -22.29 11.02 -3.70
CA GLY A 156 -22.47 12.35 -3.13
C GLY A 156 -21.18 13.19 -3.10
N LEU A 157 -20.02 12.57 -2.85
CA LEU A 157 -18.73 13.26 -2.85
C LEU A 157 -18.26 13.63 -4.26
N VAL A 158 -18.61 12.83 -5.27
CA VAL A 158 -18.32 13.11 -6.69
C VAL A 158 -19.18 14.25 -7.17
N GLU A 159 -20.48 14.29 -6.84
CA GLU A 159 -21.41 15.38 -7.17
C GLU A 159 -20.95 16.70 -6.55
N GLU A 160 -20.44 16.67 -5.30
CA GLU A 160 -19.87 17.83 -4.63
C GLU A 160 -18.45 18.20 -5.08
N LYS A 161 -17.86 17.47 -6.03
CA LYS A 161 -16.49 17.65 -6.55
C LYS A 161 -15.40 17.61 -5.47
N LYS A 162 -15.61 16.86 -4.39
CA LYS A 162 -14.65 16.69 -3.29
C LYS A 162 -13.61 15.59 -3.57
N TYR A 163 -12.90 15.71 -4.69
CA TYR A 163 -11.97 14.67 -5.17
C TYR A 163 -10.82 14.36 -4.20
N VAL A 164 -10.31 15.38 -3.49
CA VAL A 164 -9.25 15.17 -2.48
C VAL A 164 -9.74 14.25 -1.36
N THR A 165 -10.99 14.41 -0.92
CA THR A 165 -11.58 13.57 0.13
C THR A 165 -11.74 12.13 -0.35
N ILE A 166 -12.21 11.94 -1.58
CA ILE A 166 -12.32 10.61 -2.20
C ILE A 166 -10.94 9.94 -2.24
N PHE A 167 -9.93 10.66 -2.72
CA PHE A 167 -8.56 10.18 -2.81
C PHE A 167 -8.01 9.75 -1.44
N MET A 168 -8.20 10.56 -0.40
CA MET A 168 -7.76 10.24 0.96
C MET A 168 -8.46 9.00 1.52
N ILE A 169 -9.77 8.84 1.29
CA ILE A 169 -10.52 7.66 1.72
C ILE A 169 -10.00 6.40 1.00
N MET A 170 -9.83 6.46 -0.33
CA MET A 170 -9.30 5.33 -1.10
C MET A 170 -7.92 4.89 -0.63
N ILE A 171 -7.00 5.83 -0.41
CA ILE A 171 -5.66 5.54 0.11
C ILE A 171 -5.72 4.91 1.49
N LEU A 172 -6.62 5.37 2.36
CA LEU A 172 -6.77 4.83 3.70
C LEU A 172 -7.24 3.37 3.66
N PHE A 173 -8.24 3.04 2.84
CA PHE A 173 -8.69 1.65 2.65
C PHE A 173 -7.58 0.77 2.08
N GLN A 174 -6.87 1.26 1.06
CA GLN A 174 -5.76 0.55 0.46
C GLN A 174 -4.63 0.28 1.48
N SER A 175 -4.35 1.24 2.37
CA SER A 175 -3.34 1.08 3.41
C SER A 175 -3.66 -0.04 4.40
N LEU A 176 -4.95 -0.32 4.67
CA LEU A 176 -5.36 -1.44 5.54
C LEU A 176 -4.97 -2.79 4.93
N LEU A 177 -5.13 -2.96 3.62
CA LEU A 177 -4.70 -4.18 2.93
C LEU A 177 -3.18 -4.39 3.06
N TYR A 178 -2.39 -3.33 2.87
CA TYR A 178 -0.94 -3.39 3.06
C TYR A 178 -0.55 -3.66 4.51
N CYS A 179 -1.33 -3.19 5.50
CA CYS A 179 -1.11 -3.54 6.91
C CYS A 179 -1.28 -5.04 7.16
N ILE A 180 -2.34 -5.64 6.63
CA ILE A 180 -2.62 -7.07 6.80
C ILE A 180 -1.46 -7.90 6.22
N THR A 181 -1.05 -7.63 4.99
CA THR A 181 0.03 -8.37 4.33
C THR A 181 1.39 -8.16 5.01
N SER A 182 1.67 -6.96 5.51
CA SER A 182 2.89 -6.67 6.26
C SER A 182 2.90 -7.34 7.64
N LEU A 183 1.76 -7.47 8.30
CA LEU A 183 1.63 -8.24 9.54
C LEU A 183 1.85 -9.75 9.30
N CYS A 184 1.32 -10.29 8.19
CA CYS A 184 1.62 -11.68 7.80
C CYS A 184 3.11 -11.89 7.54
N SER A 185 3.79 -10.93 6.89
CA SER A 185 5.25 -10.93 6.71
C SER A 185 5.98 -10.93 8.04
N MET A 186 5.55 -10.09 8.99
CA MET A 186 6.11 -10.04 10.33
C MET A 186 5.93 -11.39 11.07
N LEU A 187 4.77 -12.04 10.96
CA LEU A 187 4.53 -13.37 11.54
C LEU A 187 5.43 -14.44 10.89
N ALA A 188 5.58 -14.39 9.55
CA ALA A 188 6.46 -15.30 8.84
C ALA A 188 7.93 -15.18 9.29
N SER A 189 8.36 -14.00 9.73
CA SER A 189 9.70 -13.75 10.25
C SER A 189 10.04 -14.53 11.54
N LEU A 190 9.04 -15.08 12.24
CA LEU A 190 9.26 -15.99 13.37
C LEU A 190 9.82 -17.34 12.94
N TYR A 191 9.51 -17.78 11.72
CA TYR A 191 9.89 -19.07 11.17
C TYR A 191 11.04 -18.95 10.17
N ILE A 192 11.08 -17.87 9.42
CA ILE A 192 12.03 -17.62 8.33
C ILE A 192 13.11 -16.66 8.83
N LYS A 193 14.36 -17.18 8.95
CA LYS A 193 15.51 -16.37 9.38
C LYS A 193 16.10 -15.48 8.28
N ASN A 194 15.78 -15.79 7.01
CA ASN A 194 16.28 -15.01 5.87
C ASN A 194 15.38 -13.81 5.64
N ARG A 195 15.95 -12.61 5.83
CA ARG A 195 15.27 -11.32 5.66
C ARG A 195 14.64 -11.14 4.29
N LEU A 196 15.32 -11.55 3.21
CA LEU A 196 14.80 -11.40 1.84
C LEU A 196 13.55 -12.25 1.64
N LEU A 197 13.54 -13.50 2.14
CA LEU A 197 12.36 -14.37 2.04
C LEU A 197 11.17 -13.79 2.80
N VAL A 198 11.39 -13.21 3.98
CA VAL A 198 10.32 -12.54 4.75
C VAL A 198 9.68 -11.41 3.96
N LEU A 199 10.46 -10.63 3.22
CA LEU A 199 9.96 -9.54 2.39
C LEU A 199 9.20 -10.00 1.14
N CYS A 200 9.43 -11.23 0.68
CA CYS A 200 8.68 -11.82 -0.44
C CYS A 200 7.30 -12.37 -0.01
N VAL A 201 7.07 -12.58 1.30
CA VAL A 201 5.80 -13.15 1.81
C VAL A 201 4.57 -12.36 1.35
N PRO A 202 4.51 -11.02 1.40
CA PRO A 202 3.37 -10.26 0.91
C PRO A 202 3.05 -10.53 -0.57
N CYS A 203 4.09 -10.63 -1.41
CA CYS A 203 3.92 -10.92 -2.84
C CYS A 203 3.34 -12.31 -3.06
N ILE A 204 3.85 -13.31 -2.35
CA ILE A 204 3.36 -14.69 -2.43
C ILE A 204 1.91 -14.75 -1.97
N LEU A 205 1.57 -14.10 -0.86
CA LEU A 205 0.20 -14.08 -0.35
C LEU A 205 -0.78 -13.45 -1.35
N ILE A 206 -0.41 -12.35 -1.97
CA ILE A 206 -1.29 -11.68 -2.95
C ILE A 206 -1.39 -12.49 -4.24
N THR A 207 -0.29 -13.01 -4.78
CA THR A 207 -0.33 -13.79 -6.02
C THR A 207 -1.09 -15.10 -5.84
N VAL A 208 -0.82 -15.85 -4.78
CA VAL A 208 -1.53 -17.10 -4.47
C VAL A 208 -3.00 -16.81 -4.12
N GLY A 209 -3.26 -15.76 -3.34
CA GLY A 209 -4.60 -15.34 -2.99
C GLY A 209 -5.44 -14.97 -4.21
N ASN A 210 -4.88 -14.20 -5.15
CA ASN A 210 -5.54 -13.88 -6.42
C ASN A 210 -5.87 -15.14 -7.21
N TYR A 211 -4.90 -16.07 -7.33
CA TYR A 211 -5.10 -17.32 -8.07
C TYR A 211 -6.23 -18.17 -7.48
N ILE A 212 -6.25 -18.33 -6.16
CA ILE A 212 -7.31 -19.09 -5.45
C ILE A 212 -8.67 -18.42 -5.63
N MET A 213 -8.73 -17.09 -5.55
CA MET A 213 -9.99 -16.36 -5.70
C MET A 213 -10.56 -16.44 -7.12
N ILE A 214 -9.72 -16.43 -8.15
CA ILE A 214 -10.14 -16.62 -9.55
C ILE A 214 -10.83 -17.98 -9.74
N GLU A 215 -10.31 -19.04 -9.09
CA GLU A 215 -10.90 -20.37 -9.19
C GLU A 215 -12.18 -20.55 -8.36
N LEU A 216 -12.25 -19.89 -7.18
CA LEU A 216 -13.37 -20.10 -6.25
C LEU A 216 -14.59 -19.22 -6.53
N ILE A 217 -14.40 -18.03 -7.12
CA ILE A 217 -15.46 -17.03 -7.30
C ILE A 217 -15.70 -16.83 -8.79
N PRO A 218 -16.85 -17.28 -9.34
CA PRO A 218 -17.23 -16.95 -10.72
C PRO A 218 -17.30 -15.43 -10.90
N ASN A 219 -16.71 -14.92 -11.98
CA ASN A 219 -16.62 -13.47 -12.29
C ASN A 219 -15.74 -12.64 -11.33
N PHE A 220 -14.77 -13.29 -10.66
CA PHE A 220 -13.78 -12.54 -9.89
C PHE A 220 -12.96 -11.60 -10.80
N PRO A 221 -12.85 -10.30 -10.49
CA PRO A 221 -12.20 -9.31 -11.37
C PRO A 221 -10.67 -9.47 -11.48
N GLY A 222 -10.13 -10.60 -11.06
CA GLY A 222 -8.71 -10.94 -11.22
C GLY A 222 -7.77 -10.37 -10.15
N TYR A 223 -8.26 -9.47 -9.29
CA TYR A 223 -7.43 -8.85 -8.25
C TYR A 223 -8.21 -8.65 -6.95
N ILE A 224 -7.71 -9.20 -5.82
CA ILE A 224 -8.36 -9.16 -4.50
C ILE A 224 -8.77 -7.74 -4.08
N TYR A 225 -7.93 -6.75 -4.34
CA TYR A 225 -8.20 -5.38 -3.94
C TYR A 225 -9.30 -4.71 -4.80
N VAL A 226 -9.45 -5.08 -6.08
CA VAL A 226 -10.57 -4.63 -6.92
C VAL A 226 -11.87 -5.23 -6.40
N TYR A 227 -11.85 -6.53 -6.06
CA TYR A 227 -13.00 -7.19 -5.47
C TYR A 227 -13.40 -6.58 -4.12
N MET A 228 -12.43 -6.28 -3.27
CA MET A 228 -12.71 -5.59 -2.00
C MET A 228 -13.31 -4.20 -2.24
N MET A 229 -12.79 -3.41 -3.16
CA MET A 229 -13.40 -2.11 -3.51
C MET A 229 -14.83 -2.30 -4.02
N ASN A 230 -15.06 -3.21 -4.95
CA ASN A 230 -16.39 -3.44 -5.52
C ASN A 230 -17.40 -4.05 -4.52
N SER A 231 -16.96 -4.92 -3.61
CA SER A 231 -17.85 -5.51 -2.60
C SER A 231 -18.32 -4.51 -1.54
N PHE A 232 -17.54 -3.46 -1.27
CA PHE A 232 -17.99 -2.33 -0.45
C PHE A 232 -18.95 -1.39 -1.19
N GLN A 233 -19.01 -1.48 -2.52
CA GLN A 233 -19.88 -0.67 -3.36
C GLN A 233 -21.29 -1.25 -3.53
N GLN A 234 -21.45 -2.57 -3.40
CA GLN A 234 -22.73 -3.27 -3.62
C GLN A 234 -23.64 -3.34 -2.38
N LYS A 235 -23.22 -2.87 -1.21
CA LYS A 235 -24.02 -2.76 0.00
C LYS A 235 -24.39 -1.31 0.30
#